data_e3568516299b0048dda52f07532eb969
#
_entry.id   e3568516299b0048dda52f07532eb969
#
_cell.length_a   1.000
_cell.length_b   1.000
_cell.length_c   1.000
_cell.angle_alpha   90.00
_cell.angle_beta   90.00
_cell.angle_gamma   90.00
#
_symmetry.space_group_name_H-M   'P 1'
#
loop_
_entity.id
_entity.type
_entity.pdbx_description
1 polymer ?
#
loop_
_entity_poly.entity_id
_entity_poly.type
_entity_poly.pdbx_seq_one_letter_code
_entity_poly.pdbx_strand_id
1 'polypeptide(L)'
;MNILKEQSSIERRIAELHNGEYELISEYTGTKNRITLRHKPCGHEYSRKANEFLNEGAGLCPICNKRQGHSTRSLKEEDIPEYLKERIGDKYTYVSGYVKLSDTNTILRCNECGNEFKASISRVTGKRKRGCPICANNRRGQKVKETYLEDILPDEYTWLDEYNGNNKERLRIKHATCGREYRVRPNDIQQGWGRCPYCNVNISEPEREMSKYISEIYNGEIIRNYKDKMELDVYIPELKIGFEYNGIYWHSDKIIKDKNYHLKKKEYFKEKGIDVIFIDEYDWENKNDLVKSMISNKIGINKKIPARKTIFREISSSEEREFLNENHIQGFAISSCRYGLYYNDELVSVISFIKGRKNVGDLNSVELLRFASKKGYTIQGGFSKLMKNCVPLLSKKYEDLCKIKTYADYSISNANVYLKNGFEFLKMSKPSHTYYHNKKKVNRYSYRKSELKKLFPEYYDDNLSEFEIINKIGSIKRVWNCGNIVLEYNVIGEESNEQSK
;
A
#
# COMPACT_ATOMS: atom_id res chain seq x y z
N MET A 1 -38.47 -42.10 -9.31
CA MET A 1 -39.57 -41.25 -9.83
C MET A 1 -39.05 -39.98 -10.56
N ASN A 2 -37.81 -39.56 -10.37
CA ASN A 2 -37.24 -38.39 -11.11
C ASN A 2 -36.75 -38.71 -12.53
N ILE A 3 -36.16 -39.88 -12.77
CA ILE A 3 -35.53 -40.23 -14.08
C ILE A 3 -36.58 -40.29 -15.19
N LEU A 4 -37.75 -40.86 -14.96
CA LEU A 4 -38.83 -40.95 -15.96
C LEU A 4 -39.41 -39.58 -16.35
N LYS A 5 -39.42 -38.59 -15.42
CA LYS A 5 -39.84 -37.24 -15.71
C LYS A 5 -38.80 -36.46 -16.52
N GLU A 6 -37.53 -36.73 -16.29
CA GLU A 6 -36.44 -36.11 -17.07
C GLU A 6 -36.39 -36.71 -18.51
N GLN A 7 -36.56 -38.01 -18.67
CA GLN A 7 -36.60 -38.66 -19.96
C GLN A 7 -37.75 -38.08 -20.86
N SER A 8 -38.97 -38.02 -20.34
CA SER A 8 -40.12 -37.47 -21.09
C SER A 8 -39.98 -35.98 -21.40
N SER A 9 -39.33 -35.21 -20.53
CA SER A 9 -39.03 -33.80 -20.78
C SER A 9 -38.04 -33.57 -21.89
N ILE A 10 -36.98 -34.42 -21.96
CA ILE A 10 -35.95 -34.34 -23.00
C ILE A 10 -36.48 -34.83 -24.34
N GLU A 11 -37.29 -35.90 -24.38
CA GLU A 11 -37.98 -36.36 -25.59
C GLU A 11 -38.86 -35.29 -26.19
N ARG A 12 -39.63 -34.57 -25.35
CA ARG A 12 -40.45 -33.45 -25.80
C ARG A 12 -39.58 -32.33 -26.37
N ARG A 13 -38.52 -31.95 -25.67
CA ARG A 13 -37.60 -30.91 -26.14
C ARG A 13 -36.88 -31.27 -27.43
N ILE A 14 -36.53 -32.53 -27.65
CA ILE A 14 -35.92 -33.02 -28.90
C ILE A 14 -36.99 -32.96 -30.03
N ALA A 15 -38.25 -33.29 -29.74
CA ALA A 15 -39.34 -33.22 -30.74
C ALA A 15 -39.69 -31.76 -31.13
N GLU A 16 -39.54 -30.82 -30.21
CA GLU A 16 -39.75 -29.39 -30.45
C GLU A 16 -38.58 -28.75 -31.22
N LEU A 17 -37.36 -29.23 -31.00
CA LEU A 17 -36.18 -28.78 -31.73
C LEU A 17 -36.16 -29.33 -33.16
N HIS A 18 -35.69 -28.53 -34.12
CA HIS A 18 -35.51 -28.92 -35.51
C HIS A 18 -36.79 -29.48 -36.19
N ASN A 19 -37.93 -28.86 -35.89
CA ASN A 19 -39.23 -29.17 -36.51
C ASN A 19 -39.69 -30.63 -36.33
N GLY A 20 -39.28 -31.32 -35.27
CA GLY A 20 -39.70 -32.70 -34.99
C GLY A 20 -39.04 -33.77 -35.83
N GLU A 21 -37.97 -33.44 -36.56
CA GLU A 21 -37.25 -34.37 -37.47
C GLU A 21 -36.37 -35.39 -36.73
N TYR A 22 -36.21 -35.26 -35.41
CA TYR A 22 -35.36 -36.14 -34.62
C TYR A 22 -36.12 -36.89 -33.55
N GLU A 23 -35.68 -38.11 -33.26
CA GLU A 23 -36.21 -38.98 -32.23
C GLU A 23 -35.08 -39.49 -31.32
N LEU A 24 -35.30 -39.50 -30.01
CA LEU A 24 -34.36 -40.10 -29.04
C LEU A 24 -34.53 -41.61 -28.98
N ILE A 25 -33.45 -42.36 -29.20
CA ILE A 25 -33.45 -43.83 -29.20
C ILE A 25 -32.89 -44.42 -27.93
N SER A 26 -31.99 -43.70 -27.24
CA SER A 26 -31.36 -44.15 -26.01
C SER A 26 -31.99 -43.55 -24.75
N GLU A 27 -31.72 -44.14 -23.60
CA GLU A 27 -32.04 -43.50 -22.32
C GLU A 27 -31.20 -42.20 -22.14
N TYR A 28 -31.81 -41.21 -21.53
CA TYR A 28 -31.16 -39.96 -21.17
C TYR A 28 -30.57 -40.04 -19.76
N THR A 29 -29.26 -39.93 -19.65
CA THR A 29 -28.52 -40.03 -18.37
C THR A 29 -27.83 -38.71 -17.95
N GLY A 30 -28.19 -37.57 -18.60
CA GLY A 30 -27.67 -36.26 -18.29
C GLY A 30 -27.07 -35.51 -19.48
N THR A 31 -27.01 -34.17 -19.37
CA THR A 31 -26.63 -33.28 -20.49
C THR A 31 -25.21 -33.47 -21.01
N LYS A 32 -24.28 -33.95 -20.21
CA LYS A 32 -22.89 -34.25 -20.64
C LYS A 32 -22.67 -35.60 -21.26
N ASN A 33 -23.66 -36.48 -21.11
CA ASN A 33 -23.58 -37.86 -21.62
C ASN A 33 -24.01 -37.96 -23.08
N ARG A 34 -23.65 -39.06 -23.72
CA ARG A 34 -24.02 -39.30 -25.11
C ARG A 34 -25.43 -39.86 -25.17
N ILE A 35 -26.19 -39.36 -26.14
CA ILE A 35 -27.52 -39.84 -26.53
C ILE A 35 -27.47 -40.36 -27.97
N THR A 36 -28.29 -41.33 -28.28
CA THR A 36 -28.48 -41.83 -29.65
C THR A 36 -29.75 -41.24 -30.21
N LEU A 37 -29.61 -40.61 -31.36
CA LEU A 37 -30.72 -39.95 -32.08
C LEU A 37 -30.93 -40.62 -33.44
N ARG A 38 -32.19 -40.72 -33.86
CA ARG A 38 -32.59 -41.09 -35.22
C ARG A 38 -33.08 -39.86 -35.94
N HIS A 39 -32.52 -39.58 -37.10
CA HIS A 39 -33.02 -38.54 -37.99
C HIS A 39 -34.14 -39.12 -38.90
N LYS A 40 -35.41 -38.80 -38.63
CA LYS A 40 -36.58 -39.39 -39.28
C LYS A 40 -36.54 -39.29 -40.82
N PRO A 41 -36.16 -38.16 -41.46
CA PRO A 41 -36.16 -38.01 -42.90
C PRO A 41 -35.24 -38.98 -43.68
N CYS A 42 -34.10 -39.40 -43.05
CA CYS A 42 -33.15 -40.30 -43.69
C CYS A 42 -32.92 -41.61 -42.93
N GLY A 43 -33.60 -41.83 -41.81
CA GLY A 43 -33.48 -43.04 -40.99
C GLY A 43 -32.14 -43.27 -40.28
N HIS A 44 -31.19 -42.33 -40.41
CA HIS A 44 -29.83 -42.50 -39.86
C HIS A 44 -29.79 -42.33 -38.35
N GLU A 45 -29.22 -43.33 -37.69
CA GLU A 45 -28.96 -43.29 -36.24
C GLU A 45 -27.51 -42.88 -35.96
N TYR A 46 -27.33 -41.99 -34.99
CA TYR A 46 -25.99 -41.52 -34.61
C TYR A 46 -25.96 -41.07 -33.16
N SER A 47 -24.77 -41.09 -32.56
CA SER A 47 -24.57 -40.73 -31.14
C SER A 47 -23.89 -39.38 -30.97
N ARG A 48 -24.45 -38.54 -30.14
CA ARG A 48 -23.93 -37.21 -29.81
C ARG A 48 -24.02 -36.97 -28.32
N LYS A 49 -23.26 -35.99 -27.78
CA LYS A 49 -23.51 -35.50 -26.41
C LYS A 49 -24.81 -34.73 -26.39
N ALA A 50 -25.60 -34.91 -25.33
CA ALA A 50 -26.92 -34.29 -25.25
C ALA A 50 -26.84 -32.76 -25.31
N ASN A 51 -25.85 -32.14 -24.66
CA ASN A 51 -25.67 -30.69 -24.71
C ASN A 51 -25.30 -30.12 -26.08
N GLU A 52 -24.61 -30.92 -26.93
CA GLU A 52 -24.26 -30.50 -28.29
C GLU A 52 -25.49 -30.48 -29.21
N PHE A 53 -26.44 -31.38 -28.98
CA PHE A 53 -27.68 -31.45 -29.76
C PHE A 53 -28.75 -30.45 -29.29
N LEU A 54 -28.85 -30.22 -27.99
CA LEU A 54 -29.82 -29.30 -27.37
C LEU A 54 -29.48 -27.82 -27.59
N ASN A 55 -28.26 -27.49 -28.06
CA ASN A 55 -27.90 -26.14 -28.48
C ASN A 55 -28.30 -25.90 -29.93
N GLU A 56 -29.06 -24.83 -30.21
CA GLU A 56 -29.51 -24.46 -31.54
C GLU A 56 -28.36 -24.41 -32.56
N GLY A 57 -28.50 -25.15 -33.65
CA GLY A 57 -27.56 -25.17 -34.78
C GLY A 57 -26.36 -26.13 -34.66
N ALA A 58 -26.29 -26.95 -33.62
CA ALA A 58 -25.22 -27.95 -33.45
C ALA A 58 -25.80 -29.40 -33.40
N GLY A 59 -24.98 -30.36 -33.77
CA GLY A 59 -25.32 -31.77 -33.56
C GLY A 59 -26.25 -32.43 -34.58
N LEU A 60 -26.57 -31.78 -35.71
CA LEU A 60 -27.43 -32.30 -36.77
C LEU A 60 -26.93 -33.59 -37.42
N CYS A 61 -27.83 -34.31 -38.11
CA CYS A 61 -27.53 -35.56 -38.79
C CYS A 61 -26.28 -35.48 -39.70
N PRO A 62 -25.24 -36.28 -39.45
CA PRO A 62 -23.97 -36.17 -40.18
C PRO A 62 -24.06 -36.52 -41.64
N ILE A 63 -25.09 -37.31 -42.07
CA ILE A 63 -25.32 -37.64 -43.48
C ILE A 63 -26.00 -36.50 -44.19
N CYS A 64 -27.10 -35.96 -43.65
CA CYS A 64 -27.88 -34.92 -44.33
C CYS A 64 -27.15 -33.57 -44.28
N ASN A 65 -26.41 -33.28 -43.20
CA ASN A 65 -25.64 -32.03 -43.08
C ASN A 65 -24.42 -31.98 -44.04
N LYS A 66 -23.86 -33.11 -44.43
CA LYS A 66 -22.82 -33.19 -45.49
C LYS A 66 -23.36 -32.83 -46.90
N ARG A 67 -24.64 -32.97 -47.12
CA ARG A 67 -25.24 -32.62 -48.45
C ARG A 67 -25.51 -31.13 -48.63
N GLN A 68 -25.48 -30.33 -47.58
CA GLN A 68 -25.56 -28.84 -47.61
C GLN A 68 -24.18 -28.16 -47.65
N GLY A 69 -23.07 -28.89 -47.61
CA GLY A 69 -21.74 -28.38 -47.86
C GLY A 69 -21.63 -27.87 -49.29
N HIS A 70 -21.58 -26.54 -49.47
CA HIS A 70 -21.25 -25.93 -50.76
C HIS A 70 -20.03 -26.61 -51.35
N SER A 71 -20.15 -27.09 -52.58
CA SER A 71 -18.98 -27.50 -53.38
C SER A 71 -18.10 -26.26 -53.52
N THR A 72 -17.04 -26.19 -52.72
CA THR A 72 -15.98 -25.22 -52.95
C THR A 72 -15.29 -25.61 -54.24
N ARG A 73 -15.71 -24.99 -55.38
CA ARG A 73 -14.85 -24.86 -56.54
C ARG A 73 -13.52 -24.32 -56.01
N SER A 74 -12.43 -25.08 -56.18
CA SER A 74 -11.09 -24.55 -55.88
C SER A 74 -10.88 -23.39 -56.85
N LEU A 75 -10.94 -22.15 -56.29
CA LEU A 75 -10.61 -20.98 -57.07
C LEU A 75 -9.18 -21.09 -57.55
N LYS A 76 -8.95 -20.80 -58.82
CA LYS A 76 -7.59 -20.69 -59.36
C LYS A 76 -7.02 -19.33 -59.00
N GLU A 77 -5.71 -19.17 -59.00
CA GLU A 77 -5.02 -17.94 -58.66
C GLU A 77 -5.47 -16.78 -59.58
N GLU A 78 -5.72 -17.06 -60.86
CA GLU A 78 -6.21 -16.10 -61.84
C GLU A 78 -7.60 -15.52 -61.55
N ASP A 79 -8.44 -16.23 -60.78
CA ASP A 79 -9.79 -15.80 -60.40
C ASP A 79 -9.82 -14.90 -59.15
N ILE A 80 -8.70 -14.80 -58.42
CA ILE A 80 -8.66 -14.10 -57.12
C ILE A 80 -8.94 -12.60 -57.22
N PRO A 81 -8.41 -11.87 -58.22
CA PRO A 81 -8.72 -10.43 -58.35
C PRO A 81 -10.22 -10.17 -58.48
N GLU A 82 -10.90 -10.95 -59.35
CA GLU A 82 -12.34 -10.80 -59.58
C GLU A 82 -13.14 -11.22 -58.36
N TYR A 83 -12.78 -12.31 -57.72
CA TYR A 83 -13.38 -12.79 -56.48
C TYR A 83 -13.28 -11.78 -55.32
N LEU A 84 -12.14 -11.05 -55.17
CA LEU A 84 -11.98 -9.99 -54.21
C LEU A 84 -12.86 -8.82 -54.54
N LYS A 85 -12.87 -8.37 -55.80
CA LYS A 85 -13.66 -7.25 -56.29
C LYS A 85 -15.17 -7.46 -56.05
N GLU A 86 -15.69 -8.65 -56.32
CA GLU A 86 -17.11 -8.96 -56.08
C GLU A 86 -17.50 -8.91 -54.60
N ARG A 87 -16.59 -9.30 -53.67
CA ARG A 87 -16.93 -9.47 -52.25
C ARG A 87 -16.57 -8.28 -51.38
N ILE A 88 -15.57 -7.54 -51.73
CA ILE A 88 -15.02 -6.42 -50.92
C ILE A 88 -14.75 -5.15 -51.73
N GLY A 89 -15.10 -5.12 -53.04
CA GLY A 89 -14.82 -3.98 -53.93
C GLY A 89 -13.31 -3.76 -54.10
N ASP A 90 -12.94 -2.56 -54.43
CA ASP A 90 -11.55 -2.16 -54.72
C ASP A 90 -10.72 -1.89 -53.44
N LYS A 91 -11.06 -2.52 -52.33
CA LYS A 91 -10.36 -2.32 -51.05
C LYS A 91 -8.92 -2.84 -51.03
N TYR A 92 -8.73 -3.99 -51.65
CA TYR A 92 -7.44 -4.69 -51.71
C TYR A 92 -7.16 -5.25 -53.10
N THR A 93 -5.92 -5.15 -53.55
CA THR A 93 -5.43 -5.76 -54.79
C THR A 93 -4.64 -7.00 -54.41
N TYR A 94 -4.89 -8.10 -55.13
CA TYR A 94 -4.08 -9.32 -55.04
C TYR A 94 -2.69 -9.08 -55.61
N VAL A 95 -1.64 -9.52 -54.88
CA VAL A 95 -0.25 -9.40 -55.34
C VAL A 95 0.33 -10.74 -55.67
N SER A 96 0.31 -11.72 -54.76
CA SER A 96 0.92 -13.06 -55.01
C SER A 96 0.62 -14.04 -53.87
N GLY A 97 1.02 -15.29 -54.06
CA GLY A 97 1.13 -16.30 -53.01
C GLY A 97 -0.17 -16.97 -52.63
N TYR A 98 -1.14 -17.05 -53.54
CA TYR A 98 -2.39 -17.78 -53.32
C TYR A 98 -2.16 -19.29 -53.51
N VAL A 99 -2.55 -20.08 -52.51
CA VAL A 99 -2.62 -21.55 -52.56
C VAL A 99 -4.04 -22.04 -52.32
N LYS A 100 -4.72 -21.46 -51.32
CA LYS A 100 -6.11 -21.71 -50.96
C LYS A 100 -6.70 -20.55 -50.21
N LEU A 101 -8.03 -20.43 -50.14
CA LEU A 101 -8.74 -19.30 -49.46
C LEU A 101 -8.34 -19.07 -47.99
N SER A 102 -7.95 -20.13 -47.30
CA SER A 102 -7.55 -20.07 -45.89
C SER A 102 -6.05 -19.86 -45.68
N ASP A 103 -5.24 -19.80 -46.73
CA ASP A 103 -3.80 -19.59 -46.61
C ASP A 103 -3.47 -18.18 -46.17
N THR A 104 -2.68 -18.07 -45.11
CA THR A 104 -2.27 -16.80 -44.50
C THR A 104 -1.06 -16.15 -45.17
N ASN A 105 -0.41 -16.80 -46.10
CA ASN A 105 0.76 -16.29 -46.83
C ASN A 105 0.40 -15.50 -48.08
N THR A 106 -0.87 -15.43 -48.45
CA THR A 106 -1.33 -14.61 -49.58
C THR A 106 -1.01 -13.15 -49.32
N ILE A 107 -0.38 -12.49 -50.27
CA ILE A 107 0.01 -11.07 -50.20
C ILE A 107 -1.05 -10.24 -50.89
N LEU A 108 -1.61 -9.28 -50.13
CA LEU A 108 -2.57 -8.31 -50.58
C LEU A 108 -2.02 -6.90 -50.41
N ARG A 109 -2.27 -6.01 -51.38
CA ARG A 109 -1.99 -4.56 -51.26
C ARG A 109 -3.26 -3.80 -50.85
N CYS A 110 -3.13 -2.97 -49.86
CA CYS A 110 -4.22 -2.06 -49.43
C CYS A 110 -4.29 -0.85 -50.34
N ASN A 111 -5.39 -0.64 -51.02
CA ASN A 111 -5.54 0.50 -51.95
C ASN A 111 -5.73 1.83 -51.25
N GLU A 112 -6.03 1.83 -49.91
CA GLU A 112 -6.18 3.03 -49.09
C GLU A 112 -4.81 3.60 -48.65
N CYS A 113 -3.84 2.75 -48.28
CA CYS A 113 -2.54 3.18 -47.73
C CYS A 113 -1.32 2.64 -48.49
N GLY A 114 -1.53 1.89 -49.58
CA GLY A 114 -0.46 1.30 -50.39
C GLY A 114 0.31 0.13 -49.76
N ASN A 115 0.06 -0.20 -48.49
CA ASN A 115 0.81 -1.21 -47.75
C ASN A 115 0.48 -2.62 -48.20
N GLU A 116 1.50 -3.46 -48.40
CA GLU A 116 1.37 -4.88 -48.64
C GLU A 116 1.40 -5.67 -47.33
N PHE A 117 0.47 -6.62 -47.20
CA PHE A 117 0.35 -7.40 -45.97
C PHE A 117 -0.10 -8.84 -46.27
N LYS A 118 0.30 -9.78 -45.40
CA LYS A 118 -0.10 -11.18 -45.50
C LYS A 118 -1.47 -11.39 -44.81
N ALA A 119 -2.39 -12.01 -45.55
CA ALA A 119 -3.69 -12.39 -45.03
C ALA A 119 -4.33 -13.50 -45.87
N SER A 120 -5.18 -14.33 -45.23
CA SER A 120 -5.98 -15.28 -46.00
C SER A 120 -7.17 -14.58 -46.67
N ILE A 121 -7.50 -14.98 -47.88
CA ILE A 121 -8.64 -14.46 -48.63
C ILE A 121 -9.94 -14.62 -47.83
N SER A 122 -10.14 -15.79 -47.22
CA SER A 122 -11.32 -16.04 -46.36
C SER A 122 -11.45 -15.09 -45.19
N ARG A 123 -10.31 -14.57 -44.67
CA ARG A 123 -10.30 -13.64 -43.55
C ARG A 123 -10.68 -12.23 -43.92
N VAL A 124 -10.26 -11.76 -45.08
CA VAL A 124 -10.58 -10.42 -45.59
C VAL A 124 -12.00 -10.34 -46.18
N THR A 125 -12.53 -11.45 -46.73
CA THR A 125 -13.88 -11.52 -47.29
C THR A 125 -14.95 -12.02 -46.32
N GLY A 126 -14.57 -12.60 -45.16
CA GLY A 126 -15.47 -13.18 -44.16
C GLY A 126 -16.26 -12.18 -43.32
N LYS A 127 -17.23 -12.68 -42.55
CA LYS A 127 -18.08 -11.83 -41.65
C LYS A 127 -17.30 -10.94 -40.68
N ARG A 128 -16.14 -11.34 -40.20
CA ARG A 128 -15.27 -10.58 -39.27
C ARG A 128 -14.17 -9.81 -40.02
N LYS A 129 -14.44 -9.26 -41.17
CA LYS A 129 -13.54 -8.53 -42.10
C LYS A 129 -12.30 -7.91 -41.40
N ARG A 130 -11.23 -8.70 -41.20
CA ARG A 130 -9.95 -8.19 -40.71
C ARG A 130 -9.16 -7.70 -41.92
N GLY A 131 -8.98 -6.37 -42.01
CA GLY A 131 -8.32 -5.73 -43.14
C GLY A 131 -6.85 -5.39 -42.88
N CYS A 132 -6.34 -4.43 -43.65
CA CYS A 132 -4.96 -3.96 -43.56
C CYS A 132 -4.60 -3.56 -42.11
N PRO A 133 -3.51 -4.09 -41.54
CA PRO A 133 -3.10 -3.80 -40.17
C PRO A 133 -2.80 -2.31 -39.93
N ILE A 134 -2.20 -1.63 -40.94
CA ILE A 134 -1.87 -0.20 -40.83
C ILE A 134 -3.13 0.64 -40.81
N CYS A 135 -4.07 0.44 -41.76
CA CYS A 135 -5.34 1.17 -41.77
C CYS A 135 -6.20 0.85 -40.53
N ALA A 136 -6.18 -0.38 -40.03
CA ALA A 136 -6.88 -0.76 -38.81
C ALA A 136 -6.29 -0.07 -37.57
N ASN A 137 -4.96 0.06 -37.49
CA ASN A 137 -4.29 0.79 -36.41
C ASN A 137 -4.51 2.31 -36.54
N ASN A 138 -4.44 2.86 -37.75
CA ASN A 138 -4.69 4.29 -37.99
C ASN A 138 -6.14 4.69 -37.69
N ARG A 139 -7.13 3.83 -38.06
CA ARG A 139 -8.55 4.08 -37.71
C ARG A 139 -8.83 3.91 -36.23
N ARG A 140 -8.18 2.97 -35.54
CA ARG A 140 -8.21 2.88 -34.09
C ARG A 140 -7.56 4.11 -33.47
N GLY A 141 -6.42 4.55 -33.99
CA GLY A 141 -5.71 5.75 -33.55
C GLY A 141 -6.50 7.03 -33.78
N GLN A 142 -7.17 7.20 -34.93
CA GLN A 142 -7.98 8.39 -35.24
C GLN A 142 -9.26 8.45 -34.40
N LYS A 143 -9.98 7.34 -34.23
CA LYS A 143 -11.17 7.27 -33.38
C LYS A 143 -10.85 7.48 -31.91
N VAL A 144 -9.63 7.12 -31.49
CA VAL A 144 -9.09 7.35 -30.15
C VAL A 144 -8.54 8.77 -30.01
N LYS A 145 -8.14 9.44 -31.14
CA LYS A 145 -7.57 10.80 -31.10
C LYS A 145 -8.59 11.91 -30.81
N GLU A 146 -9.84 11.74 -31.20
CA GLU A 146 -10.82 12.84 -31.20
C GLU A 146 -11.77 12.85 -30.00
N THR A 147 -11.97 11.73 -29.32
CA THR A 147 -12.93 11.63 -28.17
C THR A 147 -12.34 10.91 -26.95
N TYR A 148 -11.36 10.04 -27.16
CA TYR A 148 -10.92 9.11 -26.13
C TYR A 148 -10.02 9.74 -25.06
N LEU A 149 -9.17 10.70 -25.42
CA LEU A 149 -8.24 11.32 -24.46
C LEU A 149 -8.94 12.35 -23.57
N GLU A 150 -9.96 13.02 -24.08
CA GLU A 150 -10.76 13.99 -23.32
C GLU A 150 -11.74 13.27 -22.41
N ASP A 151 -12.36 12.16 -22.89
CA ASP A 151 -13.35 11.39 -22.12
C ASP A 151 -12.76 10.55 -20.98
N ILE A 152 -11.48 10.16 -21.07
CA ILE A 152 -10.83 9.32 -20.03
C ILE A 152 -9.98 10.09 -19.04
N LEU A 153 -9.70 11.36 -19.34
CA LEU A 153 -8.85 12.19 -18.50
C LEU A 153 -9.70 12.91 -17.45
N PRO A 154 -9.53 12.63 -16.15
CA PRO A 154 -10.18 13.45 -15.13
C PRO A 154 -9.72 14.91 -15.23
N ASP A 155 -10.59 15.86 -14.89
CA ASP A 155 -10.38 17.31 -15.00
C ASP A 155 -9.08 17.80 -14.35
N GLU A 156 -8.56 17.04 -13.42
CA GLU A 156 -7.32 17.32 -12.67
C GLU A 156 -6.04 16.95 -13.41
N TYR A 157 -6.11 16.45 -14.66
CA TYR A 157 -4.93 16.05 -15.44
C TYR A 157 -4.88 16.75 -16.80
N THR A 158 -3.66 17.00 -17.28
CA THR A 158 -3.43 17.58 -18.61
C THR A 158 -2.33 16.79 -19.32
N TRP A 159 -2.59 16.34 -20.56
CA TRP A 159 -1.57 15.75 -21.42
C TRP A 159 -0.55 16.79 -21.86
N LEU A 160 0.74 16.45 -21.78
CA LEU A 160 1.84 17.31 -22.20
C LEU A 160 2.48 16.87 -23.52
N ASP A 161 2.34 15.59 -23.86
CA ASP A 161 2.84 15.03 -25.12
C ASP A 161 1.69 14.79 -26.09
N GLU A 162 1.94 14.94 -27.40
CA GLU A 162 0.99 14.60 -28.44
C GLU A 162 0.78 13.07 -28.50
N TYR A 163 -0.48 12.68 -28.64
CA TYR A 163 -0.85 11.27 -28.77
C TYR A 163 -0.75 10.78 -30.20
N ASN A 164 0.08 9.76 -30.45
CA ASN A 164 0.31 9.16 -31.78
C ASN A 164 -0.60 7.97 -32.10
N GLY A 165 -1.56 7.63 -31.23
CA GLY A 165 -2.47 6.48 -31.39
C GLY A 165 -1.96 5.19 -30.73
N ASN A 166 -0.83 5.21 -30.04
CA ASN A 166 -0.27 4.04 -29.36
C ASN A 166 -0.60 4.04 -27.85
N ASN A 167 -1.64 3.32 -27.45
CA ASN A 167 -2.07 3.21 -26.06
C ASN A 167 -1.05 2.57 -25.10
N LYS A 168 0.03 1.98 -25.63
CA LYS A 168 1.11 1.35 -24.85
C LYS A 168 2.31 2.26 -24.67
N GLU A 169 2.38 3.36 -25.37
CA GLU A 169 3.43 4.37 -25.20
C GLU A 169 3.18 5.19 -23.94
N ARG A 170 4.27 5.52 -23.22
CA ARG A 170 4.19 6.35 -22.03
C ARG A 170 4.29 7.82 -22.42
N LEU A 171 3.22 8.56 -22.26
CA LEU A 171 3.11 10.00 -22.49
C LEU A 171 3.27 10.76 -21.18
N ARG A 172 3.81 11.97 -21.24
CA ARG A 172 3.85 12.87 -20.10
C ARG A 172 2.48 13.44 -19.82
N ILE A 173 2.15 13.51 -18.55
CA ILE A 173 0.91 14.06 -18.03
C ILE A 173 1.23 14.92 -16.82
N LYS A 174 0.53 16.02 -16.66
CA LYS A 174 0.62 16.91 -15.50
C LYS A 174 -0.63 16.75 -14.65
N HIS A 175 -0.45 16.60 -13.34
CA HIS A 175 -1.54 16.57 -12.39
C HIS A 175 -1.73 17.95 -11.77
N ALA A 176 -2.89 18.60 -12.00
CA ALA A 176 -3.15 19.98 -11.59
C ALA A 176 -3.04 20.20 -10.09
N THR A 177 -3.54 19.24 -9.28
CA THR A 177 -3.56 19.35 -7.82
C THR A 177 -2.16 19.42 -7.19
N CYS A 178 -1.17 18.71 -7.73
CA CYS A 178 0.20 18.72 -7.20
C CYS A 178 1.23 19.40 -8.12
N GLY A 179 0.80 19.82 -9.33
CA GLY A 179 1.66 20.46 -10.34
C GLY A 179 2.73 19.56 -10.95
N ARG A 180 2.82 18.27 -10.55
CA ARG A 180 3.88 17.36 -10.99
C ARG A 180 3.57 16.68 -12.31
N GLU A 181 4.64 16.41 -13.05
CA GLU A 181 4.62 15.68 -14.31
C GLU A 181 5.11 14.25 -14.08
N TYR A 182 4.49 13.30 -14.79
CA TYR A 182 4.92 11.90 -14.81
C TYR A 182 4.53 11.23 -16.11
N ARG A 183 5.10 10.05 -16.36
CA ARG A 183 4.82 9.29 -17.59
C ARG A 183 3.88 8.12 -17.33
N VAL A 184 2.79 8.08 -18.09
CA VAL A 184 1.74 7.06 -17.96
C VAL A 184 1.28 6.59 -19.33
N ARG A 185 0.76 5.38 -19.43
CA ARG A 185 0.14 4.88 -20.64
C ARG A 185 -1.34 5.30 -20.67
N PRO A 186 -1.87 5.76 -21.81
CA PRO A 186 -3.31 6.05 -21.94
C PRO A 186 -4.20 4.88 -21.49
N ASN A 187 -3.79 3.64 -21.81
CA ASN A 187 -4.50 2.44 -21.38
C ASN A 187 -4.55 2.28 -19.85
N ASP A 188 -3.51 2.69 -19.13
CA ASP A 188 -3.47 2.59 -17.67
C ASP A 188 -4.44 3.60 -17.03
N ILE A 189 -4.57 4.80 -17.61
CA ILE A 189 -5.56 5.81 -17.18
C ILE A 189 -6.99 5.30 -17.42
N GLN A 190 -7.26 4.75 -18.60
CA GLN A 190 -8.58 4.20 -18.94
C GLN A 190 -9.02 3.09 -17.97
N GLN A 191 -8.06 2.30 -17.46
CA GLN A 191 -8.32 1.23 -16.50
C GLN A 191 -8.36 1.73 -15.04
N GLY A 192 -8.20 3.04 -14.80
CA GLY A 192 -8.16 3.62 -13.46
C GLY A 192 -6.83 3.42 -12.70
N TRP A 193 -5.79 2.87 -13.37
CA TRP A 193 -4.48 2.56 -12.79
C TRP A 193 -3.45 3.67 -13.02
N GLY A 194 -3.70 4.55 -13.99
CA GLY A 194 -2.77 5.61 -14.40
C GLY A 194 -2.82 6.88 -13.55
N ARG A 195 -3.36 6.83 -12.34
CA ARG A 195 -3.47 7.99 -11.45
C ARG A 195 -2.11 8.50 -11.00
N CYS A 196 -2.06 9.79 -10.64
CA CYS A 196 -0.83 10.44 -10.22
C CYS A 196 -0.09 9.62 -9.14
N PRO A 197 1.14 9.14 -9.40
CA PRO A 197 1.88 8.35 -8.42
C PRO A 197 2.27 9.16 -7.18
N TYR A 198 2.21 10.48 -7.27
CA TYR A 198 2.50 11.41 -6.18
C TYR A 198 1.27 11.74 -5.32
N CYS A 199 0.06 11.49 -5.85
CA CYS A 199 -1.22 11.73 -5.19
C CYS A 199 -2.10 10.49 -5.16
N ASN A 200 -1.51 9.29 -5.21
CA ASN A 200 -2.22 8.03 -5.43
C ASN A 200 -3.37 7.84 -4.43
N VAL A 201 -4.49 7.35 -4.92
CA VAL A 201 -5.79 7.27 -4.24
C VAL A 201 -5.87 6.25 -3.11
N ASN A 202 -4.86 5.37 -3.00
CA ASN A 202 -4.74 4.42 -1.89
C ASN A 202 -4.03 5.02 -0.65
N ILE A 203 -3.63 6.30 -0.72
CA ILE A 203 -3.04 7.02 0.40
C ILE A 203 -4.18 7.50 1.29
N SER A 204 -4.12 7.20 2.57
CA SER A 204 -5.09 7.69 3.55
C SER A 204 -5.07 9.22 3.63
N GLU A 205 -6.19 9.85 3.98
CA GLU A 205 -6.25 11.31 4.11
C GLU A 205 -5.20 11.86 5.08
N PRO A 206 -5.01 11.29 6.29
CA PRO A 206 -3.99 11.76 7.22
C PRO A 206 -2.54 11.62 6.69
N GLU A 207 -2.24 10.56 5.95
CA GLU A 207 -0.94 10.37 5.28
C GLU A 207 -0.71 11.44 4.22
N ARG A 208 -1.76 11.80 3.47
CA ARG A 208 -1.73 12.88 2.48
C ARG A 208 -1.49 14.23 3.15
N GLU A 209 -2.16 14.50 4.27
CA GLU A 209 -1.96 15.70 5.09
C GLU A 209 -0.54 15.79 5.63
N MET A 210 0.01 14.68 6.15
CA MET A 210 1.41 14.61 6.61
C MET A 210 2.37 14.92 5.47
N SER A 211 2.18 14.28 4.34
CA SER A 211 3.00 14.49 3.14
C SER A 211 2.91 15.92 2.59
N LYS A 212 1.70 16.52 2.62
CA LYS A 212 1.47 17.92 2.26
C LYS A 212 2.20 18.85 3.21
N TYR A 213 2.04 18.63 4.52
CA TYR A 213 2.73 19.44 5.54
C TYR A 213 4.26 19.42 5.34
N ILE A 214 4.85 18.24 5.13
CA ILE A 214 6.30 18.14 4.87
C ILE A 214 6.69 18.93 3.62
N SER A 215 5.86 18.91 2.56
CA SER A 215 6.13 19.67 1.33
C SER A 215 5.99 21.18 1.50
N GLU A 216 5.20 21.64 2.45
CA GLU A 216 5.04 23.07 2.78
C GLU A 216 6.24 23.62 3.55
N ILE A 217 6.90 22.78 4.37
CA ILE A 217 7.99 23.21 5.24
C ILE A 217 9.39 22.93 4.71
N TYR A 218 9.52 22.08 3.68
CA TYR A 218 10.81 21.68 3.13
C TYR A 218 10.86 21.92 1.60
N ASN A 219 11.84 22.69 1.15
CA ASN A 219 11.97 23.10 -0.24
C ASN A 219 12.83 22.17 -1.11
N GLY A 220 13.46 21.13 -0.52
CA GLY A 220 14.29 20.18 -1.25
C GLY A 220 13.48 19.04 -1.88
N GLU A 221 14.17 18.06 -2.42
CA GLU A 221 13.54 16.88 -3.03
C GLU A 221 12.80 16.04 -1.99
N ILE A 222 11.55 15.68 -2.31
CA ILE A 222 10.71 14.78 -1.52
C ILE A 222 10.20 13.66 -2.42
N ILE A 223 10.51 12.42 -2.07
CA ILE A 223 10.01 11.23 -2.76
C ILE A 223 8.86 10.66 -1.93
N ARG A 224 7.67 10.67 -2.49
CA ARG A 224 6.49 10.02 -1.89
C ARG A 224 6.40 8.59 -2.35
N ASN A 225 5.93 7.69 -1.48
CA ASN A 225 5.83 6.26 -1.74
C ASN A 225 7.16 5.70 -2.29
N TYR A 226 8.25 6.01 -1.58
CA TYR A 226 9.57 5.49 -1.94
C TYR A 226 9.59 3.97 -1.82
N LYS A 227 9.84 3.30 -2.94
CA LYS A 227 9.80 1.83 -3.05
C LYS A 227 11.19 1.25 -3.22
N ASP A 228 11.52 0.34 -2.31
CA ASP A 228 12.64 -0.59 -2.40
C ASP A 228 12.10 -2.00 -2.04
N LYS A 229 12.78 -2.82 -1.25
CA LYS A 229 12.19 -4.04 -0.67
C LYS A 229 11.06 -3.72 0.30
N MET A 230 11.13 -2.54 0.93
CA MET A 230 10.09 -1.97 1.79
C MET A 230 9.74 -0.57 1.28
N GLU A 231 8.54 -0.11 1.60
CA GLU A 231 8.03 1.20 1.17
C GLU A 231 8.14 2.21 2.31
N LEU A 232 8.37 3.50 1.97
CA LEU A 232 8.25 4.65 2.87
C LEU A 232 7.25 5.63 2.29
N ASP A 233 6.35 6.15 3.11
CA ASP A 233 5.33 7.10 2.66
C ASP A 233 5.96 8.40 2.18
N VAL A 234 6.97 8.91 2.90
CA VAL A 234 7.73 10.09 2.53
C VAL A 234 9.22 9.87 2.79
N TYR A 235 10.05 10.14 1.79
CA TYR A 235 11.50 10.10 1.91
C TYR A 235 12.12 11.41 1.45
N ILE A 236 13.03 11.98 2.25
CA ILE A 236 13.82 13.17 1.95
C ILE A 236 15.28 12.73 1.73
N PRO A 237 15.73 12.59 0.46
CA PRO A 237 17.04 12.03 0.13
C PRO A 237 18.21 12.83 0.70
N GLU A 238 18.17 14.14 0.60
CA GLU A 238 19.21 15.03 1.09
C GLU A 238 19.47 14.91 2.59
N LEU A 239 18.41 14.72 3.38
CA LEU A 239 18.50 14.55 4.83
C LEU A 239 18.64 13.08 5.24
N LYS A 240 18.44 12.13 4.32
CA LYS A 240 18.35 10.71 4.59
C LYS A 240 17.32 10.37 5.69
N ILE A 241 16.16 11.02 5.63
CA ILE A 241 15.07 10.84 6.59
C ILE A 241 13.85 10.30 5.87
N GLY A 242 13.26 9.24 6.43
CA GLY A 242 11.97 8.69 6.01
C GLY A 242 10.90 8.93 7.07
N PHE A 243 9.69 9.24 6.63
CA PHE A 243 8.51 9.29 7.49
C PHE A 243 7.52 8.23 7.04
N GLU A 244 6.96 7.53 8.01
CA GLU A 244 5.98 6.46 7.82
C GLU A 244 4.77 6.72 8.69
N TYR A 245 3.59 6.78 8.08
CA TYR A 245 2.32 6.94 8.77
C TYR A 245 1.73 5.58 9.15
N ASN A 246 1.65 5.31 10.43
CA ASN A 246 1.13 4.04 10.95
C ASN A 246 -0.38 4.13 11.22
N GLY A 247 -1.18 3.86 10.20
CA GLY A 247 -2.63 3.70 10.34
C GLY A 247 -2.98 2.52 11.26
N ILE A 248 -3.78 2.74 12.30
CA ILE A 248 -4.08 1.75 13.35
C ILE A 248 -4.66 0.44 12.77
N TYR A 249 -5.50 0.52 11.73
CA TYR A 249 -6.07 -0.66 11.12
C TYR A 249 -5.01 -1.49 10.39
N TRP A 250 -4.27 -0.86 9.49
CA TRP A 250 -3.31 -1.53 8.61
C TRP A 250 -2.09 -2.05 9.34
N HIS A 251 -1.66 -1.35 10.41
CA HIS A 251 -0.50 -1.73 11.22
C HIS A 251 -0.85 -2.57 12.45
N SER A 252 -2.14 -2.91 12.64
CA SER A 252 -2.54 -3.81 13.73
C SER A 252 -2.13 -5.25 13.47
N ASP A 253 -2.00 -6.03 14.53
CA ASP A 253 -1.73 -7.46 14.47
C ASP A 253 -2.84 -8.31 13.79
N LYS A 254 -3.96 -7.69 13.46
CA LYS A 254 -4.99 -8.30 12.60
C LYS A 254 -4.52 -8.42 11.16
N ILE A 255 -3.75 -7.46 10.70
CA ILE A 255 -3.18 -7.40 9.34
C ILE A 255 -1.72 -7.84 9.35
N ILE A 256 -0.86 -7.20 10.17
CA ILE A 256 0.56 -7.50 10.28
C ILE A 256 0.79 -8.53 11.40
N LYS A 257 0.99 -9.80 11.02
CA LYS A 257 1.20 -10.90 11.97
C LYS A 257 2.59 -10.91 12.61
N ASP A 258 3.59 -10.34 11.93
CA ASP A 258 4.96 -10.27 12.45
C ASP A 258 5.11 -9.11 13.42
N LYS A 259 5.23 -9.43 14.71
CA LYS A 259 5.49 -8.45 15.79
C LYS A 259 6.76 -7.62 15.59
N ASN A 260 7.70 -8.07 14.79
CA ASN A 260 8.96 -7.40 14.52
C ASN A 260 8.91 -6.57 13.20
N TYR A 261 7.78 -6.47 12.54
CA TYR A 261 7.68 -5.81 11.22
C TYR A 261 8.25 -4.40 11.23
N HIS A 262 7.81 -3.53 12.17
CA HIS A 262 8.29 -2.15 12.25
C HIS A 262 9.79 -2.09 12.60
N LEU A 263 10.26 -2.96 13.51
CA LEU A 263 11.68 -3.08 13.83
C LEU A 263 12.49 -3.48 12.59
N LYS A 264 12.07 -4.52 11.87
CA LYS A 264 12.74 -4.97 10.64
C LYS A 264 12.77 -3.86 9.58
N LYS A 265 11.68 -3.10 9.45
CA LYS A 265 11.62 -1.94 8.53
C LYS A 265 12.59 -0.85 8.94
N LYS A 266 12.65 -0.51 10.23
CA LYS A 266 13.58 0.47 10.80
C LYS A 266 15.03 0.07 10.53
N GLU A 267 15.41 -1.18 10.85
CA GLU A 267 16.78 -1.70 10.66
C GLU A 267 17.16 -1.77 9.18
N TYR A 268 16.24 -2.23 8.31
CA TYR A 268 16.45 -2.28 6.87
C TYR A 268 16.86 -0.91 6.28
N PHE A 269 16.13 0.14 6.66
CA PHE A 269 16.45 1.49 6.18
C PHE A 269 17.67 2.09 6.87
N LYS A 270 17.89 1.76 8.13
CA LYS A 270 19.10 2.17 8.87
C LYS A 270 20.38 1.64 8.22
N GLU A 271 20.41 0.38 7.75
CA GLU A 271 21.53 -0.20 7.00
C GLU A 271 21.83 0.61 5.72
N LYS A 272 20.84 1.28 5.15
CA LYS A 272 20.97 2.20 4.01
C LYS A 272 21.30 3.64 4.41
N GLY A 273 21.50 3.89 5.70
CA GLY A 273 21.76 5.22 6.24
C GLY A 273 20.54 6.13 6.31
N ILE A 274 19.32 5.59 6.22
CA ILE A 274 18.07 6.34 6.27
C ILE A 274 17.46 6.23 7.67
N ASP A 275 17.21 7.38 8.33
CA ASP A 275 16.51 7.43 9.62
C ASP A 275 15.00 7.44 9.39
N VAL A 276 14.31 6.36 9.71
CA VAL A 276 12.84 6.27 9.58
C VAL A 276 12.16 6.68 10.87
N ILE A 277 11.20 7.59 10.77
CA ILE A 277 10.37 8.06 11.87
C ILE A 277 8.93 7.57 11.63
N PHE A 278 8.42 6.76 12.56
CA PHE A 278 7.05 6.28 12.51
C PHE A 278 6.13 7.28 13.20
N ILE A 279 5.09 7.68 12.49
CA ILE A 279 4.04 8.60 12.96
C ILE A 279 2.78 7.79 13.21
N ASP A 280 2.36 7.72 14.46
CA ASP A 280 1.16 7.00 14.89
C ASP A 280 -0.10 7.78 14.51
N GLU A 281 -1.10 7.12 13.90
CA GLU A 281 -2.40 7.71 13.55
C GLU A 281 -3.03 8.45 14.73
N TYR A 282 -3.06 7.82 15.92
CA TYR A 282 -3.63 8.43 17.10
C TYR A 282 -2.92 9.74 17.49
N ASP A 283 -1.59 9.74 17.43
CA ASP A 283 -0.81 10.92 17.79
C ASP A 283 -0.95 12.00 16.71
N TRP A 284 -1.07 11.65 15.43
CA TRP A 284 -1.38 12.58 14.36
C TRP A 284 -2.75 13.25 14.54
N GLU A 285 -3.79 12.47 14.86
CA GLU A 285 -5.15 13.00 15.04
C GLU A 285 -5.32 13.82 16.32
N ASN A 286 -4.69 13.42 17.44
CA ASN A 286 -4.95 13.99 18.75
C ASN A 286 -3.86 14.95 19.26
N LYS A 287 -2.66 14.93 18.63
CA LYS A 287 -1.49 15.75 19.00
C LYS A 287 -0.82 16.34 17.75
N ASN A 288 -1.61 16.76 16.78
CA ASN A 288 -1.15 17.17 15.45
C ASN A 288 -0.04 18.22 15.49
N ASP A 289 -0.22 19.30 16.28
CA ASP A 289 0.79 20.37 16.40
C ASP A 289 2.12 19.86 16.97
N LEU A 290 2.06 18.93 17.92
CA LEU A 290 3.26 18.34 18.51
C LEU A 290 3.98 17.45 17.50
N VAL A 291 3.23 16.60 16.78
CA VAL A 291 3.80 15.73 15.73
C VAL A 291 4.39 16.58 14.61
N LYS A 292 3.71 17.63 14.17
CA LYS A 292 4.25 18.60 13.20
C LYS A 292 5.54 19.25 13.69
N SER A 293 5.60 19.65 14.97
CA SER A 293 6.82 20.17 15.57
C SER A 293 7.96 19.14 15.62
N MET A 294 7.65 17.86 15.88
CA MET A 294 8.64 16.77 15.82
C MET A 294 9.18 16.59 14.41
N ILE A 295 8.33 16.58 13.39
CA ILE A 295 8.72 16.52 11.98
C ILE A 295 9.62 17.70 11.63
N SER A 296 9.21 18.93 11.96
CA SER A 296 9.98 20.16 11.74
C SER A 296 11.36 20.12 12.42
N ASN A 297 11.42 19.58 13.64
CA ASN A 297 12.69 19.38 14.35
C ASN A 297 13.61 18.39 13.63
N LYS A 298 13.07 17.27 13.15
CA LYS A 298 13.83 16.26 12.39
C LYS A 298 14.38 16.82 11.07
N ILE A 299 13.61 17.67 10.41
CA ILE A 299 14.03 18.39 9.19
C ILE A 299 15.01 19.53 9.51
N GLY A 300 15.05 20.00 10.78
CA GLY A 300 16.00 21.03 11.23
C GLY A 300 15.55 22.48 11.11
N ILE A 301 14.24 22.71 10.92
CA ILE A 301 13.64 24.05 10.68
C ILE A 301 13.03 24.73 11.90
N ASN A 302 12.96 24.04 13.05
CA ASN A 302 12.45 24.67 14.29
C ASN A 302 13.30 25.89 14.68
N LYS A 303 12.67 26.87 15.32
CA LYS A 303 13.38 28.04 15.88
C LYS A 303 14.43 27.60 16.89
N LYS A 304 15.64 28.10 16.75
CA LYS A 304 16.78 27.69 17.58
C LYS A 304 17.00 28.66 18.74
N ILE A 305 17.02 28.15 19.97
CA ILE A 305 17.41 28.90 21.19
C ILE A 305 18.70 28.29 21.69
N PRO A 306 19.82 29.08 21.76
CA PRO A 306 21.06 28.61 22.39
C PRO A 306 20.86 28.41 23.90
N ALA A 307 21.22 27.25 24.43
CA ALA A 307 21.05 26.93 25.85
C ALA A 307 21.79 27.90 26.76
N ARG A 308 22.89 28.56 26.33
CA ARG A 308 23.62 29.56 27.07
C ARG A 308 22.74 30.78 27.48
N LYS A 309 21.69 31.06 26.69
CA LYS A 309 20.73 32.13 26.95
C LYS A 309 19.59 31.71 27.87
N THR A 310 19.52 30.48 28.30
CA THR A 310 18.47 29.97 29.19
C THR A 310 18.94 29.96 30.64
N ILE A 311 17.99 29.99 31.58
CA ILE A 311 18.20 29.89 33.03
C ILE A 311 17.72 28.49 33.46
N PHE A 312 18.59 27.75 34.20
CA PHE A 312 18.24 26.48 34.80
C PHE A 312 17.53 26.69 36.14
N ARG A 313 16.42 25.98 36.36
CA ARG A 313 15.66 26.03 37.64
C ARG A 313 15.07 24.65 37.93
N GLU A 314 14.89 24.30 39.21
CA GLU A 314 13.97 23.24 39.60
C GLU A 314 12.55 23.74 39.38
N ILE A 315 11.64 22.86 38.94
CA ILE A 315 10.25 23.20 38.61
C ILE A 315 9.27 22.42 39.49
N SER A 316 8.09 22.95 39.65
CA SER A 316 7.00 22.30 40.37
C SER A 316 6.43 21.10 39.54
N SER A 317 5.73 20.18 40.21
CA SER A 317 5.03 19.07 39.54
C SER A 317 3.90 19.57 38.64
N SER A 318 3.33 20.73 38.94
CA SER A 318 2.30 21.36 38.09
C SER A 318 2.88 21.84 36.77
N GLU A 319 4.00 22.59 36.83
CA GLU A 319 4.71 23.09 35.65
C GLU A 319 5.22 21.92 34.79
N GLU A 320 5.79 20.86 35.41
CA GLU A 320 6.20 19.66 34.69
C GLU A 320 5.01 19.02 33.98
N ARG A 321 3.88 18.84 34.65
CA ARG A 321 2.68 18.21 34.10
C ARG A 321 2.11 18.98 32.92
N GLU A 322 1.96 20.28 33.08
CA GLU A 322 1.46 21.16 32.03
C GLU A 322 2.38 21.12 30.82
N PHE A 323 3.68 21.38 31.05
CA PHE A 323 4.66 21.39 29.97
C PHE A 323 4.75 20.04 29.22
N LEU A 324 4.86 18.92 29.94
CA LEU A 324 5.02 17.60 29.30
C LEU A 324 3.76 17.13 28.57
N ASN A 325 2.57 17.44 29.06
CA ASN A 325 1.33 17.12 28.35
C ASN A 325 1.22 17.88 27.03
N GLU A 326 1.77 19.05 26.94
CA GLU A 326 1.76 19.88 25.74
C GLU A 326 2.92 19.58 24.77
N ASN A 327 4.09 19.22 25.29
CA ASN A 327 5.34 19.17 24.54
C ASN A 327 6.02 17.81 24.46
N HIS A 328 5.46 16.75 25.07
CA HIS A 328 6.00 15.40 24.99
C HIS A 328 4.97 14.40 24.48
N ILE A 329 5.35 13.56 23.50
CA ILE A 329 4.40 12.64 22.84
C ILE A 329 3.73 11.66 23.82
N GLN A 330 4.45 11.20 24.83
CA GLN A 330 3.91 10.32 25.88
C GLN A 330 3.31 11.09 27.06
N GLY A 331 3.36 12.44 27.06
CA GLY A 331 2.86 13.27 28.12
C GLY A 331 3.59 13.12 29.45
N PHE A 332 2.96 13.61 30.51
CA PHE A 332 3.47 13.58 31.87
C PHE A 332 3.63 12.16 32.44
N ALA A 333 4.66 11.99 33.25
CA ALA A 333 4.84 10.82 34.12
C ALA A 333 5.27 11.30 35.50
N ILE A 334 4.83 10.60 36.56
CA ILE A 334 5.18 10.96 37.96
C ILE A 334 6.71 10.83 38.13
N SER A 335 7.32 11.92 38.52
CA SER A 335 8.78 12.05 38.72
C SER A 335 9.14 12.38 40.16
N SER A 336 10.39 12.08 40.54
CA SER A 336 10.96 12.45 41.89
C SER A 336 11.81 13.70 41.83
N CYS A 337 12.38 14.02 40.67
CA CYS A 337 13.17 15.22 40.43
C CYS A 337 12.81 15.77 39.06
N ARG A 338 12.69 17.07 38.94
CA ARG A 338 12.29 17.73 37.72
C ARG A 338 12.94 19.09 37.61
N TYR A 339 13.47 19.39 36.41
CA TYR A 339 14.21 20.62 36.16
C TYR A 339 13.82 21.18 34.80
N GLY A 340 13.90 22.51 34.67
CA GLY A 340 13.57 23.20 33.45
C GLY A 340 14.64 24.22 33.03
N LEU A 341 14.59 24.56 31.74
CA LEU A 341 15.29 25.69 31.17
C LEU A 341 14.28 26.76 30.83
N TYR A 342 14.53 28.00 31.31
CA TYR A 342 13.71 29.17 31.04
C TYR A 342 14.43 30.11 30.08
N TYR A 343 13.71 30.67 29.14
CA TYR A 343 14.17 31.70 28.22
C TYR A 343 13.14 32.84 28.18
N ASN A 344 13.54 34.05 28.53
CA ASN A 344 12.64 35.19 28.70
C ASN A 344 11.45 34.86 29.65
N ASP A 345 11.77 34.28 30.80
CA ASP A 345 10.83 33.79 31.83
C ASP A 345 9.81 32.73 31.37
N GLU A 346 9.95 32.20 30.16
CA GLU A 346 9.14 31.11 29.64
C GLU A 346 9.88 29.78 29.78
N LEU A 347 9.21 28.71 30.25
CA LEU A 347 9.73 27.37 30.32
C LEU A 347 9.85 26.78 28.89
N VAL A 348 11.09 26.48 28.44
CA VAL A 348 11.35 26.05 27.06
C VAL A 348 11.92 24.62 26.94
N SER A 349 12.35 24.02 28.05
CA SER A 349 12.77 22.62 28.07
C SER A 349 12.61 22.03 29.46
N VAL A 350 12.23 20.76 29.54
CA VAL A 350 12.05 20.03 30.80
C VAL A 350 12.79 18.71 30.75
N ILE A 351 13.42 18.32 31.86
CA ILE A 351 13.95 17.00 32.13
C ILE A 351 13.45 16.49 33.46
N SER A 352 13.07 15.22 33.54
CA SER A 352 12.58 14.65 34.80
C SER A 352 13.11 13.23 35.05
N PHE A 353 13.25 12.92 36.34
CA PHE A 353 13.85 11.70 36.82
C PHE A 353 12.99 11.02 37.91
N ILE A 354 13.10 9.70 38.01
CA ILE A 354 12.54 8.92 39.10
C ILE A 354 13.60 7.98 39.66
N LYS A 355 13.66 7.82 41.00
CA LYS A 355 14.53 6.83 41.62
C LYS A 355 14.14 5.42 41.18
N GLY A 356 15.11 4.55 40.95
CA GLY A 356 14.90 3.16 40.55
C GLY A 356 13.93 2.44 41.50
N ARG A 357 13.06 1.62 40.95
CA ARG A 357 12.09 0.87 41.74
C ARG A 357 12.73 -0.36 42.37
N LYS A 358 12.47 -0.63 43.64
CA LYS A 358 12.99 -1.81 44.38
C LYS A 358 12.79 -3.14 43.63
N ASN A 359 11.71 -3.26 42.85
CA ASN A 359 11.38 -4.47 42.10
C ASN A 359 12.23 -4.70 40.82
N VAL A 360 13.10 -3.77 40.43
CA VAL A 360 13.96 -3.87 39.22
C VAL A 360 15.41 -4.15 39.57
N GLY A 361 15.76 -4.30 40.85
CA GLY A 361 17.08 -4.72 41.31
C GLY A 361 18.19 -3.67 41.24
N ASP A 362 17.86 -2.42 40.92
CA ASP A 362 18.84 -1.35 40.69
C ASP A 362 18.56 -0.14 41.57
N LEU A 363 18.90 -0.30 42.86
CA LEU A 363 18.66 0.71 43.90
C LEU A 363 19.54 1.96 43.76
N ASN A 364 20.70 1.80 43.11
CA ASN A 364 21.72 2.85 42.96
C ASN A 364 21.59 3.58 41.61
N SER A 365 20.42 3.52 41.00
CA SER A 365 20.14 4.21 39.73
C SER A 365 18.93 5.11 39.80
N VAL A 366 18.90 6.12 38.95
CA VAL A 366 17.71 6.90 38.60
C VAL A 366 17.35 6.67 37.13
N GLU A 367 16.07 6.72 36.83
CA GLU A 367 15.61 6.71 35.43
C GLU A 367 15.32 8.13 34.98
N LEU A 368 15.93 8.55 33.87
CA LEU A 368 15.53 9.73 33.14
C LEU A 368 14.24 9.38 32.39
N LEU A 369 13.11 9.87 32.91
CA LEU A 369 11.77 9.54 32.43
C LEU A 369 11.37 10.33 31.21
N ARG A 370 11.62 11.64 31.21
CA ARG A 370 11.18 12.57 30.15
C ARG A 370 12.25 13.60 29.88
N PHE A 371 12.43 13.89 28.62
CA PHE A 371 13.12 15.06 28.11
C PHE A 371 12.32 15.64 26.96
N ALA A 372 11.94 16.91 27.07
CA ALA A 372 11.20 17.61 26.02
C ALA A 372 11.68 19.06 25.88
N SER A 373 11.57 19.57 24.67
CA SER A 373 11.65 20.99 24.36
C SER A 373 10.27 21.52 23.96
N LYS A 374 10.02 22.79 24.18
CA LYS A 374 8.79 23.46 23.74
C LYS A 374 8.58 23.26 22.24
N LYS A 375 7.36 22.90 21.83
CA LYS A 375 7.02 22.70 20.42
C LYS A 375 7.35 23.94 19.57
N GLY A 376 7.85 23.70 18.37
CA GLY A 376 8.35 24.75 17.46
C GLY A 376 9.77 25.25 17.78
N TYR A 377 10.39 24.77 18.85
CA TYR A 377 11.75 25.19 19.25
C TYR A 377 12.72 24.02 19.34
N THR A 378 13.98 24.29 19.03
CA THR A 378 15.14 23.43 19.30
C THR A 378 16.09 24.16 20.25
N ILE A 379 16.26 23.63 21.47
CA ILE A 379 17.16 24.23 22.45
C ILE A 379 18.56 23.65 22.23
N GLN A 380 19.39 24.39 21.46
CA GLN A 380 20.75 23.94 21.11
C GLN A 380 21.63 23.85 22.36
N GLY A 381 22.14 22.61 22.65
CA GLY A 381 22.88 22.32 23.89
C GLY A 381 21.99 22.22 25.14
N GLY A 382 20.64 22.22 24.98
CA GLY A 382 19.71 22.16 26.10
C GLY A 382 19.86 20.92 26.96
N PHE A 383 19.93 19.75 26.33
CA PHE A 383 20.12 18.49 27.04
C PHE A 383 21.45 18.48 27.81
N SER A 384 22.54 18.89 27.17
CA SER A 384 23.86 18.97 27.81
C SER A 384 23.85 19.91 29.02
N LYS A 385 23.24 21.10 28.89
CA LYS A 385 23.10 22.04 30.00
C LYS A 385 22.25 21.46 31.15
N LEU A 386 21.14 20.79 30.82
CA LEU A 386 20.30 20.13 31.82
C LEU A 386 21.11 19.06 32.57
N MET A 387 21.77 18.12 31.86
CA MET A 387 22.55 17.05 32.47
C MET A 387 23.66 17.60 33.37
N LYS A 388 24.42 18.59 32.88
CA LYS A 388 25.49 19.22 33.65
C LYS A 388 25.02 19.79 35.00
N ASN A 389 23.80 20.34 35.03
CA ASN A 389 23.24 20.93 36.29
C ASN A 389 22.48 19.87 37.12
N CYS A 390 21.84 18.85 36.47
CA CYS A 390 21.04 17.86 37.18
C CYS A 390 21.91 16.82 37.89
N VAL A 391 23.02 16.35 37.27
CA VAL A 391 23.83 15.26 37.82
C VAL A 391 24.32 15.59 39.24
N PRO A 392 24.93 16.74 39.55
CA PRO A 392 25.37 17.07 40.92
C PRO A 392 24.19 17.13 41.91
N LEU A 393 23.02 17.64 41.49
CA LEU A 393 21.83 17.73 42.36
C LEU A 393 21.25 16.32 42.63
N LEU A 394 21.27 15.44 41.65
CA LEU A 394 20.84 14.04 41.82
C LEU A 394 21.79 13.28 42.74
N SER A 395 23.11 13.44 42.56
CA SER A 395 24.13 12.81 43.44
C SER A 395 23.99 13.30 44.87
N LYS A 396 23.75 14.59 45.11
CA LYS A 396 23.51 15.15 46.44
C LYS A 396 22.20 14.62 47.08
N LYS A 397 21.19 14.36 46.27
CA LYS A 397 19.89 13.83 46.76
C LYS A 397 19.92 12.33 46.99
N TYR A 398 20.71 11.59 46.24
CA TYR A 398 20.81 10.13 46.25
C TYR A 398 22.29 9.75 46.41
N GLU A 399 22.73 9.59 47.64
CA GLU A 399 24.16 9.33 47.98
C GLU A 399 24.76 8.11 47.28
N ASP A 400 23.91 7.07 47.02
CA ASP A 400 24.33 5.83 46.35
C ASP A 400 24.17 5.89 44.82
N LEU A 401 23.95 7.08 44.22
CA LEU A 401 23.72 7.18 42.81
C LEU A 401 24.95 6.86 41.98
N CYS A 402 24.92 5.75 41.26
CA CYS A 402 26.00 5.35 40.35
C CYS A 402 25.63 5.55 38.88
N LYS A 403 24.34 5.49 38.54
CA LYS A 403 23.88 5.40 37.16
C LYS A 403 22.58 6.12 36.90
N ILE A 404 22.49 6.69 35.68
CA ILE A 404 21.24 7.22 35.12
C ILE A 404 20.86 6.37 33.92
N LYS A 405 19.69 5.71 33.95
CA LYS A 405 19.16 4.92 32.84
C LYS A 405 18.11 5.69 32.08
N THR A 406 18.00 5.44 30.77
CA THR A 406 16.93 6.00 29.95
C THR A 406 16.48 5.03 28.85
N TYR A 407 15.29 5.22 28.35
CA TYR A 407 14.64 4.41 27.32
C TYR A 407 14.20 5.32 26.20
N ALA A 408 14.96 5.35 25.10
CA ALA A 408 14.59 6.13 23.93
C ALA A 408 13.72 5.27 22.98
N ASP A 409 12.54 5.76 22.63
CA ASP A 409 11.64 5.09 21.69
C ASP A 409 12.31 5.00 20.30
N TYR A 410 12.63 3.77 19.88
CA TYR A 410 13.33 3.54 18.63
C TYR A 410 12.47 3.82 17.39
N SER A 411 11.14 3.87 17.54
CA SER A 411 10.24 4.24 16.44
C SER A 411 10.45 5.69 15.96
N ILE A 412 10.90 6.59 16.86
CA ILE A 412 11.00 8.02 16.56
C ILE A 412 12.41 8.61 16.76
N SER A 413 13.34 7.85 17.37
CA SER A 413 14.65 8.36 17.76
C SER A 413 15.76 7.32 17.62
N ASN A 414 16.94 7.73 17.18
CA ASN A 414 18.18 6.94 17.21
C ASN A 414 19.02 7.22 18.46
N ALA A 415 18.43 7.85 19.48
CA ALA A 415 19.05 8.18 20.77
C ALA A 415 20.30 9.09 20.69
N ASN A 416 20.56 9.75 19.55
CA ASN A 416 21.77 10.53 19.31
C ASN A 416 22.00 11.64 20.37
N VAL A 417 20.92 12.21 20.94
CA VAL A 417 21.03 13.23 21.98
C VAL A 417 21.66 12.67 23.25
N TYR A 418 21.35 11.44 23.60
CA TYR A 418 21.91 10.76 24.78
C TYR A 418 23.35 10.33 24.53
N LEU A 419 23.60 9.64 23.39
CA LEU A 419 24.94 9.15 23.03
C LEU A 419 25.98 10.30 22.97
N LYS A 420 25.61 11.44 22.40
CA LYS A 420 26.47 12.63 22.35
C LYS A 420 26.70 13.30 23.71
N ASN A 421 25.97 12.92 24.74
CA ASN A 421 26.09 13.47 26.09
C ASN A 421 26.53 12.43 27.12
N GLY A 422 27.31 11.43 26.70
CA GLY A 422 28.00 10.48 27.59
C GLY A 422 27.14 9.30 28.05
N PHE A 423 25.95 9.09 27.46
CA PHE A 423 25.23 7.85 27.66
C PHE A 423 25.81 6.77 26.77
N GLU A 424 25.91 5.57 27.30
CA GLU A 424 26.36 4.38 26.60
C GLU A 424 25.18 3.48 26.22
N PHE A 425 25.23 2.85 25.05
CA PHE A 425 24.26 1.86 24.62
C PHE A 425 24.36 0.60 25.47
N LEU A 426 23.27 0.20 26.10
CA LEU A 426 23.24 -1.03 26.89
C LEU A 426 22.63 -2.20 26.10
N LYS A 427 21.43 -2.02 25.55
CA LYS A 427 20.72 -3.04 24.76
C LYS A 427 19.51 -2.45 24.02
N MET A 428 19.01 -3.23 23.07
CA MET A 428 17.66 -3.01 22.53
C MET A 428 16.62 -3.76 23.35
N SER A 429 15.50 -3.14 23.67
CA SER A 429 14.36 -3.87 24.20
C SER A 429 13.63 -4.60 23.07
N LYS A 430 12.91 -5.66 23.40
CA LYS A 430 11.99 -6.30 22.44
C LYS A 430 10.90 -5.31 22.05
N PRO A 431 10.34 -5.42 20.82
CA PRO A 431 9.15 -4.67 20.45
C PRO A 431 8.05 -4.80 21.50
N SER A 432 7.46 -3.68 21.85
CA SER A 432 6.30 -3.60 22.71
C SER A 432 5.07 -3.23 21.88
N HIS A 433 3.90 -3.24 22.49
CA HIS A 433 2.67 -2.91 21.78
C HIS A 433 1.82 -1.90 22.56
N THR A 434 0.97 -1.23 21.81
CA THR A 434 -0.06 -0.33 22.30
C THR A 434 -1.42 -0.86 21.87
N TYR A 435 -2.41 -0.76 22.74
CA TYR A 435 -3.80 -1.08 22.40
C TYR A 435 -4.55 0.18 21.97
N TYR A 436 -5.44 0.01 20.98
CA TYR A 436 -6.37 1.03 20.53
C TYR A 436 -7.79 0.49 20.62
N HIS A 437 -8.64 1.18 21.35
CA HIS A 437 -10.02 0.82 21.55
C HIS A 437 -10.91 2.06 21.57
N ASN A 438 -11.99 2.06 20.78
CA ASN A 438 -12.93 3.19 20.68
C ASN A 438 -12.20 4.52 20.42
N LYS A 439 -11.29 4.53 19.43
CA LYS A 439 -10.44 5.70 19.06
C LYS A 439 -9.57 6.24 20.21
N LYS A 440 -9.32 5.47 21.26
CA LYS A 440 -8.43 5.84 22.36
C LYS A 440 -7.20 4.95 22.38
N LYS A 441 -6.05 5.57 22.69
CA LYS A 441 -4.79 4.90 22.97
C LYS A 441 -4.84 4.38 24.40
N VAL A 442 -4.70 3.09 24.60
CA VAL A 442 -4.85 2.41 25.89
C VAL A 442 -3.55 1.77 26.30
N ASN A 443 -3.12 2.05 27.52
CA ASN A 443 -1.92 1.43 28.06
C ASN A 443 -2.13 -0.10 28.18
N ARG A 444 -1.10 -0.88 27.83
CA ARG A 444 -1.16 -2.35 27.87
C ARG A 444 -1.54 -2.90 29.25
N TYR A 445 -1.15 -2.23 30.35
CA TYR A 445 -1.49 -2.67 31.70
C TYR A 445 -2.99 -2.56 32.02
N SER A 446 -3.71 -1.70 31.31
CA SER A 446 -5.17 -1.57 31.46
C SER A 446 -5.94 -2.76 30.89
N TYR A 447 -5.28 -3.57 30.04
CA TYR A 447 -5.87 -4.78 29.43
C TYR A 447 -5.14 -6.06 29.83
N ARG A 448 -4.41 -6.05 30.94
CA ARG A 448 -3.92 -7.29 31.54
C ARG A 448 -5.07 -8.21 31.92
N LYS A 449 -4.83 -9.51 31.96
CA LYS A 449 -5.87 -10.54 32.15
C LYS A 449 -6.80 -10.25 33.34
N SER A 450 -6.27 -9.79 34.48
CA SER A 450 -7.06 -9.41 35.65
C SER A 450 -8.03 -8.23 35.41
N GLU A 451 -7.67 -7.28 34.57
CA GLU A 451 -8.52 -6.15 34.22
C GLU A 451 -9.53 -6.54 33.11
N LEU A 452 -9.13 -7.38 32.16
CA LEU A 452 -10.04 -7.92 31.14
C LEU A 452 -11.22 -8.69 31.77
N LYS A 453 -10.99 -9.42 32.88
CA LYS A 453 -12.06 -10.09 33.67
C LYS A 453 -13.13 -9.11 34.13
N LYS A 454 -12.75 -7.90 34.51
CA LYS A 454 -13.66 -6.86 35.01
C LYS A 454 -14.34 -6.09 33.88
N LEU A 455 -13.56 -5.77 32.81
CA LEU A 455 -14.01 -4.90 31.74
C LEU A 455 -14.85 -5.63 30.68
N PHE A 456 -14.59 -6.92 30.48
CA PHE A 456 -15.20 -7.74 29.43
C PHE A 456 -15.49 -9.16 29.95
N PRO A 457 -16.32 -9.31 30.98
CA PRO A 457 -16.59 -10.61 31.61
C PRO A 457 -17.19 -11.61 30.63
N GLU A 458 -17.93 -11.16 29.61
CA GLU A 458 -18.57 -12.00 28.60
C GLU A 458 -17.59 -12.69 27.64
N TYR A 459 -16.37 -12.12 27.49
CA TYR A 459 -15.30 -12.68 26.64
C TYR A 459 -14.23 -13.41 27.46
N TYR A 460 -14.31 -13.31 28.83
CA TYR A 460 -13.27 -13.80 29.70
C TYR A 460 -13.36 -15.32 29.88
N ASP A 461 -12.20 -15.98 29.85
CA ASP A 461 -12.02 -17.38 30.14
C ASP A 461 -10.66 -17.57 30.84
N ASP A 462 -10.62 -18.28 31.97
CA ASP A 462 -9.39 -18.50 32.73
C ASP A 462 -8.35 -19.36 31.97
N ASN A 463 -8.80 -20.16 30.98
CA ASN A 463 -7.92 -20.99 30.14
C ASN A 463 -7.31 -20.21 28.98
N LEU A 464 -7.84 -19.03 28.63
CA LEU A 464 -7.35 -18.23 27.54
C LEU A 464 -6.25 -17.26 28.00
N SER A 465 -5.27 -17.03 27.13
CA SER A 465 -4.29 -15.97 27.30
C SER A 465 -4.93 -14.58 27.12
N GLU A 466 -4.28 -13.54 27.63
CA GLU A 466 -4.66 -12.14 27.39
C GLU A 466 -4.90 -11.85 25.90
N PHE A 467 -4.02 -12.37 25.04
CA PHE A 467 -4.10 -12.19 23.60
C PHE A 467 -5.36 -12.84 22.99
N GLU A 468 -5.71 -14.05 23.41
CA GLU A 468 -6.88 -14.76 22.91
C GLU A 468 -8.18 -14.07 23.35
N ILE A 469 -8.24 -13.57 24.59
CA ILE A 469 -9.39 -12.80 25.09
C ILE A 469 -9.56 -11.51 24.26
N ILE A 470 -8.48 -10.76 24.02
CA ILE A 470 -8.52 -9.54 23.21
C ILE A 470 -8.95 -9.83 21.78
N ASN A 471 -8.51 -10.94 21.20
CA ASN A 471 -8.95 -11.35 19.86
C ASN A 471 -10.45 -11.68 19.81
N LYS A 472 -10.98 -12.31 20.87
CA LYS A 472 -12.45 -12.59 20.98
C LYS A 472 -13.25 -11.29 21.07
N ILE A 473 -12.79 -10.28 21.81
CA ILE A 473 -13.43 -8.96 21.91
C ILE A 473 -13.50 -8.29 20.52
N GLY A 474 -12.52 -8.50 19.68
CA GLY A 474 -12.55 -8.09 18.26
C GLY A 474 -12.43 -6.59 17.99
N SER A 475 -12.96 -5.72 18.85
CA SER A 475 -12.90 -4.25 18.70
C SER A 475 -11.55 -3.64 19.10
N ILE A 476 -10.75 -4.33 19.92
CA ILE A 476 -9.43 -3.89 20.36
C ILE A 476 -8.40 -4.20 19.26
N LYS A 477 -7.62 -3.20 18.90
CA LYS A 477 -6.51 -3.33 17.95
C LYS A 477 -5.20 -3.21 18.70
N ARG A 478 -4.20 -4.00 18.32
CA ARG A 478 -2.87 -3.99 18.91
C ARG A 478 -1.85 -3.66 17.82
N VAL A 479 -1.06 -2.62 18.05
CA VAL A 479 0.01 -2.18 17.15
C VAL A 479 1.36 -2.34 17.85
N TRP A 480 2.31 -2.99 17.18
CA TRP A 480 3.66 -3.21 17.68
C TRP A 480 4.58 -2.06 17.28
N ASN A 481 5.46 -1.64 18.19
CA ASN A 481 6.49 -0.63 17.96
C ASN A 481 7.86 -1.28 17.65
N CYS A 482 8.91 -0.44 17.52
CA CYS A 482 10.27 -0.90 17.31
C CYS A 482 11.02 -1.28 18.60
N GLY A 483 10.39 -1.16 19.78
CA GLY A 483 11.07 -1.28 21.06
C GLY A 483 11.79 0.03 21.45
N ASN A 484 12.65 -0.07 22.49
CA ASN A 484 13.40 1.06 22.99
C ASN A 484 14.92 0.79 22.93
N ILE A 485 15.67 1.84 22.66
CA ILE A 485 17.11 1.86 22.91
C ILE A 485 17.30 2.12 24.41
N VAL A 486 17.90 1.20 25.11
CA VAL A 486 18.22 1.32 26.55
C VAL A 486 19.63 1.85 26.68
N LEU A 487 19.77 2.97 27.37
CA LEU A 487 21.06 3.62 27.57
C LEU A 487 21.32 3.87 29.05
N GLU A 488 22.59 3.97 29.40
CA GLU A 488 23.09 4.19 30.75
C GLU A 488 24.16 5.28 30.74
N TYR A 489 24.07 6.18 31.70
CA TYR A 489 25.09 7.19 31.98
C TYR A 489 25.71 6.88 33.34
N ASN A 490 27.05 6.72 33.39
CA ASN A 490 27.77 6.47 34.62
C ASN A 490 28.02 7.81 35.36
N VAL A 491 27.54 7.89 36.59
CA VAL A 491 27.80 9.03 37.45
C VAL A 491 29.15 8.80 38.14
N ILE A 492 30.16 9.56 37.69
CA ILE A 492 31.52 9.46 38.28
C ILE A 492 31.48 10.22 39.61
N GLY A 493 31.83 9.53 40.72
CA GLY A 493 32.03 10.20 42.01
C GLY A 493 33.19 11.21 41.93
N GLU A 494 33.13 12.28 42.68
CA GLU A 494 34.13 13.39 42.67
C GLU A 494 35.57 12.95 43.06
N GLU A 495 35.79 11.67 43.46
CA GLU A 495 37.10 11.20 43.95
C GLU A 495 38.17 10.91 42.87
N SER A 496 37.84 10.97 41.57
CA SER A 496 38.82 10.62 40.51
C SER A 496 39.45 11.80 39.78
N ASN A 497 39.21 13.06 40.16
CA ASN A 497 39.77 14.24 39.47
C ASN A 497 40.97 14.91 40.15
N GLU A 498 41.51 14.38 41.29
CA GLU A 498 42.70 14.96 41.94
C GLU A 498 44.05 14.33 41.49
N GLN A 499 44.04 13.31 40.61
CA GLN A 499 45.30 12.67 40.18
C GLN A 499 45.74 12.99 38.74
N SER A 500 45.17 14.00 38.09
CA SER A 500 45.67 14.48 36.79
C SER A 500 45.71 16.01 36.72
N LYS A 501 46.56 16.57 37.53
CA LYS A 501 47.12 17.92 37.30
C LYS A 501 48.63 17.86 37.39
#